data_371c3272f93d5507d50a8a4922956640
#
_entry.id   371c3272f93d5507d50a8a4922956640
#
_cell.length_a   1.000
_cell.length_b   1.000
_cell.length_c   1.000
_cell.angle_alpha   90.00
_cell.angle_beta   90.00
_cell.angle_gamma   90.00
#
_symmetry.space_group_name_H-M   'P 1'
#
loop_
_entity.id
_entity.type
_entity.pdbx_description
1 polymer ?
#
loop_
_entity_poly.entity_id
_entity_poly.type
_entity_poly.pdbx_seq_one_letter_code
_entity_poly.pdbx_strand_id
1 'polypeptide(L)'
;MFKIPWTPFLPLVIASALAATPATALPADEKGELLLAATRKGDLAGVRKLLDEGANVNARTRYDSTPLFFACDRGHLEVARLLIERGADVNVKDNFYNASALGWAMSKKHEPLVALLIEKGADASEALYGSIQGGDAALFGMILGKAKLTQATLDEALLVATVLKNEKNAGMAKQLEDKGAKAIDFPVDEATLKGYEGKFSEGDTNLTFAVKEGKLNFVTPQASTPLIPTAKDRFKYVQSRIDFIFERDAQGTVSGLRFASRGGDMKLKRAN
;
A
#
# COMPACT_ATOMS: atom_id res chain seq x y z
N MET A 1 11.73 29.35 19.17
CA MET A 1 13.12 28.86 19.06
C MET A 1 13.34 27.87 20.19
N PHE A 2 12.94 26.61 20.01
CA PHE A 2 13.18 25.55 20.99
C PHE A 2 13.94 24.44 20.29
N LYS A 3 15.21 24.31 20.66
CA LYS A 3 16.10 23.22 20.24
C LYS A 3 15.81 22.02 21.14
N ILE A 4 15.43 20.89 20.56
CA ILE A 4 15.37 19.59 21.24
C ILE A 4 16.73 18.91 21.03
N PRO A 5 17.48 18.59 22.10
CA PRO A 5 18.76 17.88 21.97
C PRO A 5 18.50 16.37 21.71
N TRP A 6 19.16 15.85 20.71
CA TRP A 6 19.30 14.42 20.44
C TRP A 6 20.16 13.78 21.54
N THR A 7 19.61 12.87 22.30
CA THR A 7 20.38 11.96 23.17
C THR A 7 20.32 10.55 22.62
N PRO A 8 21.45 9.84 22.50
CA PRO A 8 21.45 8.46 22.03
C PRO A 8 20.93 7.55 23.15
N PHE A 9 19.92 6.75 22.85
CA PHE A 9 19.41 5.73 23.77
C PHE A 9 20.41 4.58 23.89
N LEU A 10 21.04 4.47 25.03
CA LEU A 10 21.69 3.25 25.51
C LEU A 10 20.59 2.24 25.91
N PRO A 11 20.77 0.94 25.68
CA PRO A 11 19.82 -0.06 26.13
C PRO A 11 19.96 -0.28 27.64
N LEU A 12 18.94 0.09 28.40
CA LEU A 12 18.82 -0.28 29.80
C LEU A 12 18.31 -1.73 29.88
N VAL A 13 19.19 -2.65 30.21
CA VAL A 13 18.84 -4.01 30.60
C VAL A 13 18.19 -3.95 31.98
N ILE A 14 16.87 -4.10 32.03
CA ILE A 14 16.17 -4.38 33.28
C ILE A 14 15.70 -5.83 33.22
N ALA A 15 16.47 -6.70 33.92
CA ALA A 15 15.99 -8.00 34.31
C ALA A 15 15.01 -7.81 35.47
N SER A 16 13.72 -8.02 35.23
CA SER A 16 12.74 -8.29 36.28
C SER A 16 11.86 -9.44 35.82
N ALA A 17 12.06 -10.57 36.51
CA ALA A 17 11.19 -11.73 36.44
C ALA A 17 9.80 -11.34 36.96
N LEU A 18 8.83 -11.22 36.06
CA LEU A 18 7.42 -11.34 36.43
C LEU A 18 6.88 -12.55 35.66
N ALA A 19 6.39 -13.52 36.41
CA ALA A 19 5.66 -14.68 35.91
C ALA A 19 4.44 -14.19 35.12
N ALA A 20 4.57 -14.12 33.78
CA ALA A 20 3.43 -13.98 32.90
C ALA A 20 2.85 -15.38 32.69
N THR A 21 1.58 -15.56 33.07
CA THR A 21 0.75 -16.69 32.63
C THR A 21 0.92 -16.90 31.13
N PRO A 22 1.09 -18.14 30.65
CA PRO A 22 1.21 -18.37 29.22
C PRO A 22 -0.14 -18.05 28.58
N ALA A 23 -0.23 -16.92 27.89
CA ALA A 23 -1.18 -16.81 26.80
C ALA A 23 -0.94 -18.03 25.92
N THR A 24 -1.95 -18.80 25.64
CA THR A 24 -1.92 -19.97 24.77
C THR A 24 -1.34 -19.59 23.42
N ALA A 25 -0.01 -19.61 23.34
CA ALA A 25 0.67 -19.60 22.06
C ALA A 25 0.20 -20.86 21.35
N LEU A 26 -0.41 -20.70 20.19
CA LEU A 26 -0.54 -21.79 19.22
C LEU A 26 0.81 -22.51 19.20
N PRO A 27 0.85 -23.86 19.25
CA PRO A 27 2.11 -24.59 19.24
C PRO A 27 2.93 -24.06 18.06
N ALA A 28 4.09 -23.47 18.35
CA ALA A 28 5.00 -22.99 17.33
C ALA A 28 5.29 -24.22 16.47
N ASP A 29 4.96 -24.15 15.16
CA ASP A 29 5.38 -25.15 14.22
C ASP A 29 6.91 -25.11 14.18
N GLU A 30 7.57 -26.02 14.92
CA GLU A 30 9.03 -26.06 15.06
C GLU A 30 9.71 -26.08 13.69
N LYS A 31 9.14 -26.80 12.73
CA LYS A 31 9.64 -26.84 11.36
C LYS A 31 9.45 -25.49 10.65
N GLY A 32 8.37 -24.77 10.95
CA GLY A 32 8.12 -23.43 10.44
C GLY A 32 9.16 -22.42 10.93
N GLU A 33 9.49 -22.44 12.22
CA GLU A 33 10.55 -21.59 12.79
C GLU A 33 11.94 -21.91 12.20
N LEU A 34 12.26 -23.19 12.00
CA LEU A 34 13.50 -23.62 11.33
C LEU A 34 13.51 -23.15 9.88
N LEU A 35 12.40 -23.21 9.16
CA LEU A 35 12.26 -22.71 7.80
C LEU A 35 12.50 -21.21 7.72
N LEU A 36 11.89 -20.44 8.62
CA LEU A 36 12.12 -19.00 8.73
C LEU A 36 13.59 -18.67 8.99
N ALA A 37 14.25 -19.44 9.88
CA ALA A 37 15.67 -19.26 10.20
C ALA A 37 16.59 -19.59 9.01
N ALA A 38 16.35 -20.71 8.31
CA ALA A 38 17.11 -21.11 7.13
C ALA A 38 16.93 -20.09 6.00
N THR A 39 15.70 -19.60 5.80
CA THR A 39 15.40 -18.56 4.80
C THR A 39 16.13 -17.27 5.07
N ARG A 40 16.17 -16.78 6.32
CA ARG A 40 16.92 -15.57 6.69
C ARG A 40 18.40 -15.66 6.38
N LYS A 41 18.97 -16.88 6.43
CA LYS A 41 20.38 -17.14 6.12
C LYS A 41 20.65 -17.33 4.62
N GLY A 42 19.61 -17.52 3.81
CA GLY A 42 19.76 -17.89 2.41
C GLY A 42 20.19 -19.35 2.20
N ASP A 43 20.01 -20.20 3.21
CA ASP A 43 20.37 -21.63 3.13
C ASP A 43 19.39 -22.41 2.25
N LEU A 44 19.65 -22.39 0.94
CA LEU A 44 18.81 -23.06 -0.06
C LEU A 44 18.64 -24.56 0.21
N ALA A 45 19.71 -25.22 0.65
CA ALA A 45 19.68 -26.66 0.92
C ALA A 45 18.84 -26.98 2.16
N GLY A 46 19.01 -26.21 3.24
CA GLY A 46 18.21 -26.29 4.45
C GLY A 46 16.74 -26.00 4.20
N VAL A 47 16.43 -24.96 3.43
CA VAL A 47 15.06 -24.61 3.03
C VAL A 47 14.42 -25.77 2.25
N ARG A 48 15.11 -26.33 1.25
CA ARG A 48 14.62 -27.47 0.47
C ARG A 48 14.30 -28.67 1.37
N LYS A 49 15.25 -29.06 2.21
CA LYS A 49 15.11 -30.18 3.15
C LYS A 49 13.88 -30.00 4.06
N LEU A 50 13.75 -28.83 4.67
CA LEU A 50 12.64 -28.54 5.58
C LEU A 50 11.28 -28.58 4.87
N LEU A 51 11.19 -28.06 3.64
CA LEU A 51 9.98 -28.14 2.83
C LEU A 51 9.65 -29.60 2.42
N ASP A 52 10.66 -30.40 2.07
CA ASP A 52 10.49 -31.84 1.77
C ASP A 52 10.04 -32.63 3.00
N GLU A 53 10.41 -32.21 4.19
CA GLU A 53 9.96 -32.75 5.49
C GLU A 53 8.59 -32.21 5.92
N GLY A 54 7.93 -31.41 5.10
CA GLY A 54 6.57 -30.89 5.33
C GLY A 54 6.49 -29.64 6.21
N ALA A 55 7.55 -28.82 6.29
CA ALA A 55 7.43 -27.51 6.89
C ALA A 55 6.42 -26.65 6.12
N ASN A 56 5.62 -25.86 6.87
CA ASN A 56 4.66 -24.94 6.25
C ASN A 56 5.39 -23.82 5.50
N VAL A 57 5.30 -23.82 4.18
CA VAL A 57 5.91 -22.80 3.32
C VAL A 57 5.43 -21.38 3.62
N ASN A 58 4.20 -21.25 4.17
CA ASN A 58 3.59 -19.99 4.60
C ASN A 58 3.61 -19.83 6.12
N ALA A 59 4.59 -20.42 6.83
CA ALA A 59 4.80 -20.21 8.26
C ALA A 59 4.89 -18.70 8.55
N ARG A 60 4.38 -18.27 9.71
CA ARG A 60 4.28 -16.86 10.05
C ARG A 60 4.98 -16.55 11.38
N THR A 61 5.68 -15.44 11.42
CA THR A 61 6.11 -14.83 12.67
C THR A 61 4.93 -14.12 13.37
N ARG A 62 5.16 -13.62 14.57
CA ARG A 62 4.19 -12.76 15.29
C ARG A 62 3.80 -11.49 14.52
N TYR A 63 4.57 -11.10 13.50
CA TYR A 63 4.31 -9.96 12.64
C TYR A 63 3.72 -10.36 11.28
N ASP A 64 3.22 -11.57 11.15
CA ASP A 64 2.72 -12.17 9.91
C ASP A 64 3.76 -12.23 8.76
N SER A 65 5.04 -12.02 9.07
CA SER A 65 6.11 -12.15 8.09
C SER A 65 6.32 -13.62 7.74
N THR A 66 6.36 -13.94 6.45
CA THR A 66 6.52 -15.30 5.90
C THR A 66 7.98 -15.59 5.51
N PRO A 67 8.35 -16.86 5.22
CA PRO A 67 9.65 -17.18 4.63
C PRO A 67 9.92 -16.37 3.36
N LEU A 68 8.95 -16.24 2.45
CA LEU A 68 9.10 -15.46 1.22
C LEU A 68 9.43 -13.98 1.50
N PHE A 69 8.83 -13.40 2.51
CA PHE A 69 9.14 -12.05 2.98
C PHE A 69 10.64 -11.90 3.32
N PHE A 70 11.21 -12.84 4.12
CA PHE A 70 12.63 -12.77 4.49
C PHE A 70 13.58 -13.03 3.32
N ALA A 71 13.22 -13.92 2.40
CA ALA A 71 13.98 -14.11 1.18
C ALA A 71 14.04 -12.81 0.36
N CYS A 72 12.94 -12.08 0.28
CA CYS A 72 12.84 -10.80 -0.44
C CYS A 72 13.55 -9.65 0.26
N ASP A 73 13.46 -9.56 1.59
CA ASP A 73 14.19 -8.57 2.39
C ASP A 73 15.72 -8.73 2.26
N ARG A 74 16.18 -9.98 2.21
CA ARG A 74 17.61 -10.33 2.19
C ARG A 74 18.22 -10.53 0.81
N GLY A 75 17.43 -10.49 -0.25
CA GLY A 75 17.93 -10.66 -1.62
C GLY A 75 18.18 -12.10 -2.04
N HIS A 76 17.60 -13.09 -1.36
CA HIS A 76 17.86 -14.52 -1.62
C HIS A 76 16.98 -15.04 -2.76
N LEU A 77 17.38 -14.74 -4.01
CA LEU A 77 16.60 -15.03 -5.21
C LEU A 77 16.22 -16.52 -5.36
N GLU A 78 17.21 -17.42 -5.21
CA GLU A 78 16.97 -18.85 -5.42
C GLU A 78 16.09 -19.45 -4.31
N VAL A 79 16.21 -18.94 -3.09
CA VAL A 79 15.32 -19.32 -1.98
C VAL A 79 13.90 -18.83 -2.25
N ALA A 80 13.73 -17.60 -2.70
CA ALA A 80 12.40 -17.06 -3.05
C ALA A 80 11.77 -17.87 -4.20
N ARG A 81 12.55 -18.23 -5.23
CA ARG A 81 12.08 -19.08 -6.31
C ARG A 81 11.57 -20.43 -5.79
N LEU A 82 12.37 -21.11 -4.96
CA LEU A 82 11.98 -22.39 -4.37
C LEU A 82 10.72 -22.27 -3.52
N LEU A 83 10.62 -21.23 -2.67
CA LEU A 83 9.44 -21.01 -1.84
C LEU A 83 8.18 -20.83 -2.69
N ILE A 84 8.26 -20.04 -3.76
CA ILE A 84 7.13 -19.81 -4.69
C ILE A 84 6.75 -21.12 -5.42
N GLU A 85 7.73 -21.89 -5.89
CA GLU A 85 7.50 -23.21 -6.51
C GLU A 85 6.82 -24.20 -5.56
N ARG A 86 7.03 -24.04 -4.25
CA ARG A 86 6.40 -24.85 -3.19
C ARG A 86 5.10 -24.26 -2.66
N GLY A 87 4.53 -23.24 -3.32
CA GLY A 87 3.22 -22.66 -3.00
C GLY A 87 3.25 -21.53 -1.97
N ALA A 88 4.36 -20.82 -1.83
CA ALA A 88 4.37 -19.60 -1.04
C ALA A 88 3.39 -18.56 -1.62
N ASP A 89 2.54 -17.99 -0.76
CA ASP A 89 1.65 -16.91 -1.15
C ASP A 89 2.44 -15.60 -1.33
N VAL A 90 2.47 -15.11 -2.56
CA VAL A 90 3.23 -13.91 -2.95
C VAL A 90 2.59 -12.60 -2.48
N ASN A 91 1.32 -12.64 -2.01
CA ASN A 91 0.52 -11.46 -1.70
C ASN A 91 0.29 -11.25 -0.20
N VAL A 92 0.86 -12.11 0.67
CA VAL A 92 0.81 -11.90 2.12
C VAL A 92 1.46 -10.56 2.47
N LYS A 93 0.79 -9.80 3.33
CA LYS A 93 1.33 -8.56 3.92
C LYS A 93 1.65 -8.79 5.40
N ASP A 94 2.76 -8.21 5.87
CA ASP A 94 3.06 -8.17 7.30
C ASP A 94 2.09 -7.20 8.02
N ASN A 95 1.88 -7.43 9.32
CA ASN A 95 0.97 -6.62 10.14
C ASN A 95 1.65 -5.42 10.80
N PHE A 96 2.96 -5.21 10.56
CA PHE A 96 3.70 -4.09 11.13
C PHE A 96 3.80 -2.90 10.16
N TYR A 97 4.21 -3.15 8.91
CA TYR A 97 4.31 -2.13 7.86
C TYR A 97 3.19 -2.22 6.82
N ASN A 98 2.36 -3.27 6.88
CA ASN A 98 1.40 -3.64 5.84
C ASN A 98 2.08 -3.81 4.47
N ALA A 99 3.31 -4.32 4.48
CA ALA A 99 4.14 -4.49 3.29
C ALA A 99 4.13 -5.93 2.79
N SER A 100 4.04 -6.11 1.47
CA SER A 100 4.18 -7.42 0.81
C SER A 100 5.65 -7.76 0.55
N ALA A 101 5.91 -9.02 0.15
CA ALA A 101 7.24 -9.44 -0.31
C ALA A 101 7.76 -8.56 -1.47
N LEU A 102 6.87 -8.16 -2.40
CA LEU A 102 7.20 -7.22 -3.48
C LEU A 102 7.61 -5.84 -2.93
N GLY A 103 6.89 -5.31 -1.96
CA GLY A 103 7.22 -4.03 -1.33
C GLY A 103 8.61 -4.04 -0.69
N TRP A 104 8.97 -5.14 -0.03
CA TRP A 104 10.30 -5.30 0.57
C TRP A 104 11.39 -5.45 -0.48
N ALA A 105 11.20 -6.28 -1.51
CA ALA A 105 12.16 -6.41 -2.61
C ALA A 105 12.43 -5.05 -3.29
N MET A 106 11.40 -4.24 -3.49
CA MET A 106 11.52 -2.89 -4.04
C MET A 106 12.28 -1.94 -3.10
N SER A 107 11.94 -1.92 -1.81
CA SER A 107 12.61 -1.05 -0.81
C SER A 107 14.10 -1.33 -0.70
N LYS A 108 14.50 -2.58 -0.91
CA LYS A 108 15.89 -3.05 -0.90
C LYS A 108 16.57 -3.03 -2.27
N LYS A 109 15.84 -2.62 -3.32
CA LYS A 109 16.34 -2.56 -4.71
C LYS A 109 16.80 -3.91 -5.26
N HIS A 110 16.15 -5.00 -4.86
CA HIS A 110 16.41 -6.33 -5.36
C HIS A 110 15.67 -6.59 -6.69
N GLU A 111 16.08 -5.95 -7.77
CA GLU A 111 15.41 -5.99 -9.08
C GLU A 111 15.07 -7.39 -9.59
N PRO A 112 15.98 -8.42 -9.48
CA PRO A 112 15.63 -9.77 -9.89
C PRO A 112 14.46 -10.38 -9.10
N LEU A 113 14.34 -10.07 -7.80
CA LEU A 113 13.21 -10.49 -6.97
C LEU A 113 11.92 -9.76 -7.34
N VAL A 114 12.02 -8.45 -7.61
CA VAL A 114 10.87 -7.66 -8.10
C VAL A 114 10.32 -8.28 -9.38
N ALA A 115 11.20 -8.58 -10.35
CA ALA A 115 10.81 -9.22 -11.61
C ALA A 115 10.15 -10.59 -11.40
N LEU A 116 10.75 -11.44 -10.54
CA LEU A 116 10.22 -12.76 -10.20
C LEU A 116 8.83 -12.66 -9.57
N LEU A 117 8.66 -11.80 -8.57
CA LEU A 117 7.40 -11.66 -7.86
C LEU A 117 6.26 -11.17 -8.77
N ILE A 118 6.54 -10.17 -9.63
CA ILE A 118 5.58 -9.68 -10.63
C ILE A 118 5.19 -10.80 -11.60
N GLU A 119 6.17 -11.57 -12.11
CA GLU A 119 5.92 -12.70 -12.99
C GLU A 119 5.06 -13.77 -12.33
N LYS A 120 5.24 -14.00 -11.03
CA LYS A 120 4.50 -14.98 -10.24
C LYS A 120 3.18 -14.47 -9.67
N GLY A 121 2.74 -13.29 -10.08
CA GLY A 121 1.40 -12.76 -9.80
C GLY A 121 1.28 -11.98 -8.50
N ALA A 122 2.38 -11.42 -8.01
CA ALA A 122 2.30 -10.43 -6.94
C ALA A 122 1.46 -9.23 -7.38
N ASP A 123 0.65 -8.69 -6.46
CA ASP A 123 -0.09 -7.44 -6.70
C ASP A 123 0.90 -6.28 -6.91
N ALA A 124 1.01 -5.86 -8.15
CA ALA A 124 1.91 -4.81 -8.58
C ALA A 124 1.27 -3.42 -8.59
N SER A 125 0.05 -3.25 -8.09
CA SER A 125 -0.68 -1.97 -8.13
C SER A 125 0.11 -0.85 -7.43
N GLU A 126 0.58 -1.09 -6.21
CA GLU A 126 1.40 -0.12 -5.45
C GLU A 126 2.69 0.24 -6.19
N ALA A 127 3.34 -0.77 -6.78
CA ALA A 127 4.57 -0.61 -7.55
C ALA A 127 4.33 0.22 -8.82
N LEU A 128 3.22 -0.03 -9.52
CA LEU A 128 2.81 0.72 -10.70
C LEU A 128 2.62 2.20 -10.39
N TYR A 129 1.87 2.51 -9.34
CA TYR A 129 1.63 3.89 -8.94
C TYR A 129 2.91 4.58 -8.45
N GLY A 130 3.74 3.88 -7.68
CA GLY A 130 5.05 4.39 -7.24
C GLY A 130 5.98 4.70 -8.41
N SER A 131 5.99 3.87 -9.45
CA SER A 131 6.78 4.09 -10.66
C SER A 131 6.32 5.34 -11.43
N ILE A 132 5.01 5.59 -11.50
CA ILE A 132 4.45 6.80 -12.12
C ILE A 132 4.84 8.04 -11.30
N GLN A 133 4.66 8.01 -9.98
CA GLN A 133 4.98 9.12 -9.10
C GLN A 133 6.48 9.47 -9.12
N GLY A 134 7.33 8.45 -9.09
CA GLY A 134 8.78 8.58 -9.12
C GLY A 134 9.36 8.84 -10.52
N GLY A 135 8.59 8.60 -11.58
CA GLY A 135 9.07 8.64 -12.96
C GLY A 135 10.01 7.50 -13.30
N ASP A 136 9.87 6.33 -12.66
CA ASP A 136 10.68 5.15 -12.92
C ASP A 136 10.14 4.38 -14.15
N ALA A 137 10.63 4.78 -15.34
CA ALA A 137 10.18 4.19 -16.60
C ALA A 137 10.57 2.72 -16.76
N ALA A 138 11.67 2.26 -16.13
CA ALA A 138 12.11 0.87 -16.21
C ALA A 138 11.17 -0.05 -15.42
N LEU A 139 10.90 0.32 -14.16
CA LEU A 139 9.94 -0.40 -13.32
C LEU A 139 8.53 -0.35 -13.92
N PHE A 140 8.08 0.82 -14.39
CA PHE A 140 6.81 0.99 -15.07
C PHE A 140 6.65 0.04 -16.27
N GLY A 141 7.63 0.02 -17.18
CA GLY A 141 7.62 -0.85 -18.37
C GLY A 141 7.66 -2.33 -18.00
N MET A 142 8.43 -2.73 -16.96
CA MET A 142 8.46 -4.08 -16.45
C MET A 142 7.06 -4.51 -15.95
N ILE A 143 6.40 -3.67 -15.15
CA ILE A 143 5.07 -3.96 -14.61
C ILE A 143 4.06 -4.09 -15.74
N LEU A 144 4.00 -3.14 -16.67
CA LEU A 144 3.09 -3.20 -17.80
C LEU A 144 3.30 -4.42 -18.69
N GLY A 145 4.54 -4.90 -18.78
CA GLY A 145 4.89 -6.07 -19.61
C GLY A 145 4.59 -7.41 -18.93
N LYS A 146 4.70 -7.51 -17.63
CA LYS A 146 4.71 -8.78 -16.90
C LYS A 146 3.57 -8.96 -15.89
N ALA A 147 3.06 -7.88 -15.30
CA ALA A 147 2.03 -7.98 -14.26
C ALA A 147 0.65 -8.29 -14.84
N LYS A 148 -0.14 -9.05 -14.09
CA LYS A 148 -1.57 -9.22 -14.35
C LYS A 148 -2.32 -8.06 -13.71
N LEU A 149 -2.56 -7.01 -14.48
CA LEU A 149 -3.26 -5.83 -14.02
C LEU A 149 -4.75 -5.95 -14.30
N THR A 150 -5.58 -5.54 -13.34
CA THR A 150 -7.03 -5.42 -13.55
C THR A 150 -7.34 -4.16 -14.34
N GLN A 151 -8.52 -4.12 -15.00
CA GLN A 151 -8.98 -2.90 -15.68
C GLN A 151 -9.03 -1.73 -14.71
N ALA A 152 -9.53 -1.93 -13.49
CA ALA A 152 -9.58 -0.88 -12.47
C ALA A 152 -8.19 -0.34 -12.11
N THR A 153 -7.18 -1.21 -12.01
CA THR A 153 -5.78 -0.79 -11.76
C THR A 153 -5.22 0.03 -12.92
N LEU A 154 -5.50 -0.36 -14.16
CA LEU A 154 -5.08 0.38 -15.35
C LEU A 154 -5.73 1.76 -15.43
N ASP A 155 -7.04 1.84 -15.20
CA ASP A 155 -7.80 3.09 -15.22
C ASP A 155 -7.34 4.06 -14.12
N GLU A 156 -7.10 3.54 -12.92
CA GLU A 156 -6.55 4.34 -11.82
C GLU A 156 -5.10 4.79 -12.11
N ALA A 157 -4.27 3.93 -12.69
CA ALA A 157 -2.91 4.30 -13.08
C ALA A 157 -2.91 5.41 -14.15
N LEU A 158 -3.83 5.35 -15.10
CA LEU A 158 -4.02 6.40 -16.10
C LEU A 158 -4.42 7.73 -15.44
N LEU A 159 -5.35 7.68 -14.49
CA LEU A 159 -5.74 8.87 -13.71
C LEU A 159 -4.52 9.46 -12.99
N VAL A 160 -3.72 8.64 -12.30
CA VAL A 160 -2.51 9.09 -11.61
C VAL A 160 -1.50 9.71 -12.58
N ALA A 161 -1.23 9.05 -13.71
CA ALA A 161 -0.30 9.53 -14.73
C ALA A 161 -0.74 10.87 -15.36
N THR A 162 -2.06 11.04 -15.54
CA THR A 162 -2.63 12.26 -16.14
C THR A 162 -2.61 13.44 -15.16
N VAL A 163 -2.92 13.19 -13.88
CA VAL A 163 -2.98 14.23 -12.84
C VAL A 163 -1.58 14.66 -12.39
N LEU A 164 -0.66 13.70 -12.23
CA LEU A 164 0.72 13.97 -11.80
C LEU A 164 1.65 14.29 -12.98
N LYS A 165 1.12 14.69 -14.12
CA LYS A 165 1.84 14.95 -15.36
C LYS A 165 3.08 15.81 -15.11
N ASN A 166 4.25 15.24 -15.40
CA ASN A 166 5.55 15.89 -15.34
C ASN A 166 6.50 15.28 -16.41
N GLU A 167 7.68 15.84 -16.57
CA GLU A 167 8.64 15.38 -17.58
C GLU A 167 9.09 13.92 -17.37
N LYS A 168 9.19 13.46 -16.12
CA LYS A 168 9.67 12.11 -15.79
C LYS A 168 8.67 11.02 -16.14
N ASN A 169 7.36 11.31 -16.06
CA ASN A 169 6.30 10.37 -16.42
C ASN A 169 5.63 10.66 -17.75
N ALA A 170 6.25 11.55 -18.56
CA ALA A 170 5.77 11.84 -19.90
C ALA A 170 5.71 10.55 -20.73
N GLY A 171 4.58 10.31 -21.38
CA GLY A 171 4.33 9.10 -22.18
C GLY A 171 3.83 7.87 -21.41
N MET A 172 3.88 7.83 -20.08
CA MET A 172 3.31 6.71 -19.32
C MET A 172 1.79 6.63 -19.48
N ALA A 173 1.09 7.77 -19.50
CA ALA A 173 -0.33 7.82 -19.77
C ALA A 173 -0.69 7.17 -21.11
N LYS A 174 0.04 7.50 -22.17
CA LYS A 174 -0.18 6.89 -23.49
C LYS A 174 0.04 5.38 -23.48
N GLN A 175 1.09 4.90 -22.80
CA GLN A 175 1.34 3.46 -22.70
C GLN A 175 0.22 2.73 -21.93
N LEU A 176 -0.40 3.38 -20.94
CA LEU A 176 -1.58 2.84 -20.23
C LEU A 176 -2.80 2.79 -21.15
N GLU A 177 -3.05 3.84 -21.93
CA GLU A 177 -4.11 3.86 -22.95
C GLU A 177 -3.91 2.76 -23.98
N ASP A 178 -2.69 2.58 -24.49
CA ASP A 178 -2.33 1.52 -25.43
C ASP A 178 -2.55 0.10 -24.82
N LYS A 179 -2.48 -0.02 -23.49
CA LYS A 179 -2.83 -1.24 -22.74
C LYS A 179 -4.32 -1.38 -22.44
N GLY A 180 -5.13 -0.42 -22.85
CA GLY A 180 -6.58 -0.44 -22.68
C GLY A 180 -7.11 0.26 -21.44
N ALA A 181 -6.27 1.05 -20.76
CA ALA A 181 -6.71 1.92 -19.68
C ALA A 181 -7.72 2.94 -20.20
N LYS A 182 -8.76 3.22 -19.43
CA LYS A 182 -9.79 4.19 -19.75
C LYS A 182 -9.75 5.35 -18.77
N ALA A 183 -9.93 6.56 -19.29
CA ALA A 183 -10.06 7.74 -18.45
C ALA A 183 -11.29 7.58 -17.52
N ILE A 184 -11.07 7.86 -16.24
CA ILE A 184 -12.16 7.97 -15.28
C ILE A 184 -12.74 9.37 -15.45
N ASP A 185 -13.92 9.46 -16.04
CA ASP A 185 -14.65 10.70 -16.23
C ASP A 185 -16.00 10.57 -15.53
N PHE A 186 -16.20 11.33 -14.47
CA PHE A 186 -17.46 11.42 -13.75
C PHE A 186 -17.82 12.89 -13.60
N PRO A 187 -18.56 13.48 -14.56
CA PRO A 187 -18.88 14.89 -14.54
C PRO A 187 -19.80 15.23 -13.35
N VAL A 188 -19.45 16.27 -12.63
CA VAL A 188 -20.24 16.80 -11.51
C VAL A 188 -20.45 18.30 -11.76
N ASP A 189 -21.70 18.73 -11.77
CA ASP A 189 -22.01 20.15 -11.92
C ASP A 189 -21.61 20.96 -10.68
N GLU A 190 -21.41 22.26 -10.85
CA GLU A 190 -20.92 23.14 -9.79
C GLU A 190 -21.91 23.25 -8.60
N ALA A 191 -23.21 23.18 -8.86
CA ALA A 191 -24.22 23.26 -7.78
C ALA A 191 -24.12 22.01 -6.90
N THR A 192 -23.95 20.83 -7.52
CA THR A 192 -23.69 19.57 -6.79
C THR A 192 -22.37 19.63 -6.02
N LEU A 193 -21.31 20.20 -6.61
CA LEU A 193 -20.00 20.34 -5.93
C LEU A 193 -20.10 21.19 -4.67
N LYS A 194 -20.87 22.28 -4.68
CA LYS A 194 -21.12 23.11 -3.51
C LYS A 194 -21.76 22.37 -2.33
N GLY A 195 -22.50 21.30 -2.61
CA GLY A 195 -23.05 20.43 -1.58
C GLY A 195 -22.00 19.70 -0.73
N TYR A 196 -20.78 19.51 -1.25
CA TYR A 196 -19.67 18.85 -0.56
C TYR A 196 -18.76 19.84 0.20
N GLU A 197 -18.91 21.15 0.00
CA GLU A 197 -18.11 22.14 0.73
C GLU A 197 -18.37 22.09 2.22
N GLY A 198 -17.34 22.37 3.01
CA GLY A 198 -17.45 22.49 4.46
C GLY A 198 -16.30 21.82 5.20
N LYS A 199 -16.46 21.79 6.51
CA LYS A 199 -15.55 21.13 7.43
C LYS A 199 -16.16 19.82 7.91
N PHE A 200 -15.32 18.79 8.03
CA PHE A 200 -15.69 17.48 8.54
C PHE A 200 -14.71 17.10 9.65
N SER A 201 -15.24 16.67 10.80
CA SER A 201 -14.41 16.41 11.99
C SER A 201 -14.85 15.19 12.78
N GLU A 202 -13.88 14.55 13.44
CA GLU A 202 -14.03 13.54 14.48
C GLU A 202 -12.78 13.57 15.36
N GLY A 203 -12.95 13.83 16.66
CA GLY A 203 -11.83 14.03 17.58
C GLY A 203 -10.92 15.17 17.11
N ASP A 204 -9.61 14.90 17.02
CA ASP A 204 -8.61 15.87 16.57
C ASP A 204 -8.48 15.97 15.04
N THR A 205 -9.18 15.10 14.29
CA THR A 205 -9.13 15.09 12.83
C THR A 205 -10.09 16.10 12.25
N ASN A 206 -9.59 17.05 11.46
CA ASN A 206 -10.37 18.07 10.79
C ASN A 206 -9.97 18.15 9.32
N LEU A 207 -10.94 17.95 8.42
CA LEU A 207 -10.75 18.07 6.99
C LEU A 207 -11.66 19.17 6.43
N THR A 208 -11.14 19.97 5.50
CA THR A 208 -11.89 21.07 4.87
C THR A 208 -11.94 20.87 3.37
N PHE A 209 -13.11 21.10 2.79
CA PHE A 209 -13.34 21.02 1.36
C PHE A 209 -13.99 22.33 0.86
N ALA A 210 -13.54 22.80 -0.30
CA ALA A 210 -14.08 24.01 -0.93
C ALA A 210 -14.09 23.86 -2.46
N VAL A 211 -15.05 24.47 -3.12
CA VAL A 211 -15.08 24.56 -4.58
C VAL A 211 -14.20 25.71 -5.04
N LYS A 212 -13.23 25.42 -5.90
CA LYS A 212 -12.35 26.42 -6.56
C LYS A 212 -12.21 26.05 -8.03
N GLU A 213 -12.37 27.02 -8.89
CA GLU A 213 -12.24 26.84 -10.34
C GLU A 213 -13.09 25.68 -10.89
N GLY A 214 -14.33 25.55 -10.38
CA GLY A 214 -15.26 24.48 -10.79
C GLY A 214 -14.87 23.06 -10.32
N LYS A 215 -13.97 22.93 -9.34
CA LYS A 215 -13.52 21.65 -8.79
C LYS A 215 -13.63 21.62 -7.27
N LEU A 216 -14.01 20.47 -6.71
CA LEU A 216 -13.92 20.27 -5.27
C LEU A 216 -12.45 20.10 -4.88
N ASN A 217 -12.01 20.87 -3.90
CA ASN A 217 -10.62 20.84 -3.42
C ASN A 217 -10.57 20.38 -1.96
N PHE A 218 -9.59 19.57 -1.64
CA PHE A 218 -9.15 19.33 -0.28
C PHE A 218 -8.22 20.48 0.14
N VAL A 219 -8.57 21.16 1.21
CA VAL A 219 -7.91 22.39 1.67
C VAL A 219 -7.15 22.11 2.96
N THR A 220 -5.85 22.39 2.94
CA THR A 220 -4.98 22.39 4.11
C THR A 220 -4.40 23.79 4.33
N PRO A 221 -3.78 24.10 5.48
CA PRO A 221 -3.11 25.37 5.70
C PRO A 221 -2.05 25.71 4.66
N GLN A 222 -1.43 24.68 4.03
CA GLN A 222 -0.32 24.83 3.09
C GLN A 222 -0.75 24.77 1.63
N ALA A 223 -1.89 24.14 1.33
CA ALA A 223 -2.29 23.86 -0.05
C ALA A 223 -3.79 23.71 -0.23
N SER A 224 -4.23 23.94 -1.46
CA SER A 224 -5.57 23.58 -1.93
C SER A 224 -5.41 22.67 -3.13
N THR A 225 -5.83 21.41 -2.99
CA THR A 225 -5.59 20.38 -4.00
C THR A 225 -6.90 19.90 -4.60
N PRO A 226 -7.07 19.96 -5.91
CA PRO A 226 -8.27 19.49 -6.57
C PRO A 226 -8.43 17.98 -6.40
N LEU A 227 -9.66 17.58 -6.13
CA LEU A 227 -10.10 16.19 -6.08
C LEU A 227 -10.71 15.79 -7.42
N ILE A 228 -10.54 14.52 -7.77
CA ILE A 228 -11.11 13.97 -9.01
C ILE A 228 -12.36 13.17 -8.66
N PRO A 229 -13.54 13.53 -9.19
CA PRO A 229 -14.73 12.74 -9.02
C PRO A 229 -14.59 11.40 -9.77
N THR A 230 -14.82 10.30 -9.07
CA THR A 230 -14.71 8.94 -9.63
C THR A 230 -16.02 8.18 -9.65
N ALA A 231 -16.97 8.63 -8.83
CA ALA A 231 -18.37 8.18 -8.81
C ALA A 231 -19.22 9.19 -8.05
N LYS A 232 -20.53 8.95 -7.98
CA LYS A 232 -21.43 9.75 -7.13
C LYS A 232 -20.92 9.71 -5.69
N ASP A 233 -20.81 10.88 -5.07
CA ASP A 233 -20.35 11.09 -3.69
C ASP A 233 -18.93 10.58 -3.41
N ARG A 234 -18.13 10.22 -4.46
CA ARG A 234 -16.77 9.72 -4.31
C ARG A 234 -15.77 10.57 -5.09
N PHE A 235 -14.75 11.02 -4.38
CA PHE A 235 -13.67 11.85 -4.92
C PHE A 235 -12.31 11.29 -4.54
N LYS A 236 -11.39 11.24 -5.49
CA LYS A 236 -10.02 10.75 -5.27
C LYS A 236 -9.05 11.90 -5.01
N TYR A 237 -8.30 11.78 -3.93
CA TYR A 237 -7.10 12.58 -3.68
C TYR A 237 -5.89 11.83 -4.22
N VAL A 238 -5.47 12.20 -5.44
CA VAL A 238 -4.53 11.41 -6.25
C VAL A 238 -3.15 11.30 -5.58
N GLN A 239 -2.65 12.38 -4.95
CA GLN A 239 -1.31 12.41 -4.36
C GLN A 239 -1.10 11.35 -3.26
N SER A 240 -2.14 11.05 -2.50
CA SER A 240 -2.10 10.03 -1.43
C SER A 240 -2.99 8.83 -1.71
N ARG A 241 -3.65 8.81 -2.88
CA ARG A 241 -4.55 7.74 -3.33
C ARG A 241 -5.70 7.47 -2.35
N ILE A 242 -6.14 8.51 -1.67
CA ILE A 242 -7.25 8.44 -0.74
C ILE A 242 -8.56 8.64 -1.51
N ASP A 243 -9.53 7.76 -1.28
CA ASP A 243 -10.91 7.96 -1.69
C ASP A 243 -11.68 8.63 -0.56
N PHE A 244 -12.17 9.83 -0.81
CA PHE A 244 -13.14 10.51 0.04
C PHE A 244 -14.54 10.12 -0.42
N ILE A 245 -15.33 9.53 0.48
CA ILE A 245 -16.70 9.08 0.23
C ILE A 245 -17.62 9.91 1.12
N PHE A 246 -18.38 10.83 0.50
CA PHE A 246 -19.33 11.65 1.23
C PHE A 246 -20.61 10.88 1.52
N GLU A 247 -21.07 10.95 2.75
CA GLU A 247 -22.28 10.27 3.22
C GLU A 247 -23.43 11.28 3.29
N ARG A 248 -24.63 10.85 2.90
CA ARG A 248 -25.84 11.70 2.92
C ARG A 248 -26.80 11.22 3.99
N ASP A 249 -27.52 12.17 4.57
CA ASP A 249 -28.65 11.92 5.45
C ASP A 249 -29.90 11.47 4.68
N ALA A 250 -30.98 11.21 5.39
CA ALA A 250 -32.26 10.79 4.81
C ALA A 250 -32.91 11.87 3.90
N GLN A 251 -32.49 13.12 4.03
CA GLN A 251 -32.95 14.26 3.22
C GLN A 251 -32.08 14.47 1.97
N GLY A 252 -31.01 13.64 1.81
CA GLY A 252 -30.07 13.72 0.68
C GLY A 252 -28.98 14.78 0.86
N THR A 253 -28.87 15.41 2.04
CA THR A 253 -27.84 16.40 2.35
C THR A 253 -26.56 15.71 2.79
N VAL A 254 -25.39 16.20 2.35
CA VAL A 254 -24.10 15.67 2.79
C VAL A 254 -23.92 15.96 4.29
N SER A 255 -23.88 14.89 5.08
CA SER A 255 -23.82 14.92 6.54
C SER A 255 -22.54 14.34 7.12
N GLY A 256 -21.79 13.57 6.34
CA GLY A 256 -20.58 12.90 6.77
C GLY A 256 -19.60 12.63 5.65
N LEU A 257 -18.44 12.13 6.05
CA LEU A 257 -17.34 11.77 5.19
C LEU A 257 -16.69 10.50 5.70
N ARG A 258 -16.37 9.58 4.81
CA ARG A 258 -15.58 8.38 5.10
C ARG A 258 -14.37 8.31 4.18
N PHE A 259 -13.25 7.85 4.71
CA PHE A 259 -12.04 7.55 3.95
C PHE A 259 -11.17 6.52 4.67
N ALA A 260 -10.41 5.74 3.91
CA ALA A 260 -9.42 4.83 4.45
C ALA A 260 -8.13 5.59 4.81
N SER A 261 -7.61 5.35 6.00
CA SER A 261 -6.31 5.87 6.46
C SER A 261 -5.39 4.71 6.88
N ARG A 262 -4.12 5.03 7.21
CA ARG A 262 -3.18 4.02 7.73
C ARG A 262 -3.64 3.39 9.04
N GLY A 263 -4.51 4.05 9.79
CA GLY A 263 -5.11 3.56 11.05
C GLY A 263 -6.44 2.82 10.86
N GLY A 264 -6.88 2.60 9.62
CA GLY A 264 -8.18 2.01 9.28
C GLY A 264 -9.16 3.01 8.68
N ASP A 265 -10.41 2.60 8.51
CA ASP A 265 -11.48 3.44 8.00
C ASP A 265 -11.86 4.52 9.02
N MET A 266 -11.83 5.76 8.58
CA MET A 266 -12.23 6.91 9.37
C MET A 266 -13.58 7.45 8.89
N LYS A 267 -14.42 7.86 9.86
CA LYS A 267 -15.67 8.53 9.59
C LYS A 267 -15.69 9.87 10.33
N LEU A 268 -16.01 10.93 9.59
CA LEU A 268 -16.14 12.27 10.13
C LEU A 268 -17.56 12.77 9.93
N LYS A 269 -18.04 13.58 10.84
CA LYS A 269 -19.32 14.28 10.71
C LYS A 269 -19.07 15.67 10.14
N ARG A 270 -20.05 16.19 9.37
CA ARG A 270 -20.00 17.57 8.94
C ARG A 270 -20.07 18.47 10.17
N ALA A 271 -19.14 19.39 10.30
CA ALA A 271 -19.18 20.41 11.34
C ALA A 271 -20.22 21.47 10.97
N ASN A 272 -21.00 21.91 11.95
CA ASN A 272 -21.98 22.95 11.79
C ASN A 272 -21.33 24.33 11.56
#